data_c88a11fe9ce979a474b2580269680e96
#
_entry.id   c88a11fe9ce979a474b2580269680e96
#
_cell.length_a   1.000
_cell.length_b   1.000
_cell.length_c   1.000
_cell.angle_alpha   90.00
_cell.angle_beta   90.00
_cell.angle_gamma   90.00
#
_symmetry.space_group_name_H-M   'P 1'
#
loop_
_entity.id
_entity.type
_entity.pdbx_description
1 polymer ?
#
loop_
_entity_poly.entity_id
_entity_poly.type
_entity_poly.pdbx_seq_one_letter_code
_entity_poly.pdbx_strand_id
1 'polypeptide(L)'
;MLLDAELILNALKSEGIDFYTGVPCSGLTPLINAAINLGEGHYVSATQEGEALAIAAGAVLAGRGAVVLTQNSGLGNLVNPLTSMNLPSGIPVLMFITWRGQPGTIDEPQHGVMGQITIDLLALMGIEAEVLSLDQQVARAQIARAAAEMREHRAVRALVTPAAVFEEVPLNGQLTRTLFPTRHRDCRRHGSPASRFDALRAIREVAPADTAIIATTGKTGRELFTLEDRVEHFYMVGAMGSASGVGLGVALNREQPVIVLDGDGAALMRLGTFATIGAYRPANLLHVVLDNGVHDSTGGQKTVSEGMSFCGVASACGYATSTFVDHLDDLSATLSELVTQAGPHLVCISISPGSISNLGRPRVSPADVALRFGVFLARTCRAVEPAAALTVSQEMP
;
A
#
# COMPACT_ATOMS: atom_id res chain seq x y z
N MET A 1 5.82 14.98 -31.76
CA MET A 1 4.58 14.19 -31.67
C MET A 1 4.30 13.97 -30.20
N LEU A 2 3.03 13.88 -29.79
CA LEU A 2 2.69 13.47 -28.43
C LEU A 2 2.92 11.96 -28.28
N LEU A 3 3.10 11.49 -27.04
CA LEU A 3 3.25 10.07 -26.75
C LEU A 3 1.88 9.40 -26.71
N ASP A 4 1.81 8.21 -27.29
CA ASP A 4 0.67 7.32 -27.11
C ASP A 4 0.77 6.60 -25.76
N ALA A 5 -0.19 6.87 -24.88
CA ALA A 5 -0.22 6.31 -23.52
C ALA A 5 -0.41 4.78 -23.53
N GLU A 6 -1.17 4.22 -24.47
CA GLU A 6 -1.37 2.77 -24.57
C GLU A 6 -0.07 2.05 -24.96
N LEU A 7 0.73 2.66 -25.87
CA LEU A 7 2.04 2.13 -26.20
C LEU A 7 3.02 2.19 -25.03
N ILE A 8 2.90 3.19 -24.14
CA ILE A 8 3.66 3.25 -22.89
C ILE A 8 3.24 2.10 -21.94
N LEU A 9 1.91 1.88 -21.76
CA LEU A 9 1.44 0.76 -20.95
C LEU A 9 1.87 -0.60 -21.51
N ASN A 10 1.86 -0.76 -22.82
CA ASN A 10 2.34 -1.97 -23.49
C ASN A 10 3.85 -2.18 -23.28
N ALA A 11 4.65 -1.10 -23.29
CA ALA A 11 6.07 -1.18 -22.98
C ALA A 11 6.30 -1.59 -21.51
N LEU A 12 5.55 -1.03 -20.56
CA LEU A 12 5.59 -1.42 -19.15
C LEU A 12 5.21 -2.90 -18.97
N LYS A 13 4.11 -3.32 -19.59
CA LYS A 13 3.64 -4.71 -19.55
C LYS A 13 4.66 -5.70 -20.11
N SER A 14 5.38 -5.35 -21.18
CA SER A 14 6.44 -6.19 -21.76
C SER A 14 7.62 -6.40 -20.80
N GLU A 15 7.79 -5.49 -19.84
CA GLU A 15 8.79 -5.57 -18.77
C GLU A 15 8.25 -6.24 -17.48
N GLY A 16 7.01 -6.75 -17.49
CA GLY A 16 6.36 -7.37 -16.33
C GLY A 16 5.79 -6.34 -15.33
N ILE A 17 5.52 -5.12 -15.78
CA ILE A 17 4.98 -4.03 -14.95
C ILE A 17 3.57 -3.71 -15.47
N ASP A 18 2.54 -4.13 -14.72
CA ASP A 18 1.14 -3.99 -15.13
C ASP A 18 0.19 -3.64 -13.98
N PHE A 19 0.73 -3.25 -12.83
CA PHE A 19 -0.04 -2.72 -11.70
C PHE A 19 0.24 -1.23 -11.51
N TYR A 20 -0.81 -0.44 -11.44
CA TYR A 20 -0.74 1.02 -11.39
C TYR A 20 -1.47 1.53 -10.16
N THR A 21 -0.90 2.54 -9.51
CA THR A 21 -1.56 3.24 -8.41
C THR A 21 -1.09 4.69 -8.37
N GLY A 22 -1.86 5.56 -7.75
CA GLY A 22 -1.48 6.97 -7.68
C GLY A 22 -2.60 7.85 -7.18
N VAL A 23 -2.27 9.14 -7.06
CA VAL A 23 -3.24 10.21 -6.90
C VAL A 23 -3.39 10.90 -8.25
N PRO A 24 -4.58 10.95 -8.84
CA PRO A 24 -4.78 11.51 -10.17
C PRO A 24 -4.28 12.96 -10.28
N CYS A 25 -3.60 13.26 -11.37
CA CYS A 25 -3.12 14.60 -11.71
C CYS A 25 -3.32 14.91 -13.20
N SER A 26 -3.53 16.18 -13.54
CA SER A 26 -3.86 16.61 -14.89
C SER A 26 -2.79 16.25 -15.94
N GLY A 27 -1.50 16.31 -15.57
CA GLY A 27 -0.39 16.02 -16.48
C GLY A 27 -0.24 14.54 -16.85
N LEU A 28 -0.82 13.61 -16.08
CA LEU A 28 -0.82 12.17 -16.36
C LEU A 28 -2.22 11.62 -16.66
N THR A 29 -3.23 12.49 -16.87
CA THR A 29 -4.61 12.06 -17.15
C THR A 29 -4.67 11.00 -18.26
N PRO A 30 -4.00 11.13 -19.42
CA PRO A 30 -4.09 10.10 -20.46
C PRO A 30 -3.52 8.75 -20.01
N LEU A 31 -2.39 8.75 -19.32
CA LEU A 31 -1.77 7.51 -18.83
C LEU A 31 -2.61 6.85 -17.72
N ILE A 32 -3.20 7.66 -16.83
CA ILE A 32 -4.11 7.19 -15.77
C ILE A 32 -5.38 6.61 -16.39
N ASN A 33 -5.98 7.32 -17.35
CA ASN A 33 -7.18 6.85 -18.05
C ASN A 33 -6.91 5.52 -18.77
N ALA A 34 -5.78 5.43 -19.50
CA ALA A 34 -5.38 4.19 -20.16
C ALA A 34 -5.21 3.05 -19.14
N ALA A 35 -4.59 3.29 -17.97
CA ALA A 35 -4.44 2.29 -16.91
C ALA A 35 -5.79 1.85 -16.31
N ILE A 36 -6.73 2.78 -16.10
CA ILE A 36 -8.09 2.48 -15.63
C ILE A 36 -8.87 1.67 -16.68
N ASN A 37 -8.72 2.01 -17.95
CA ASN A 37 -9.39 1.32 -19.07
C ASN A 37 -8.92 -0.14 -19.26
N LEU A 38 -7.78 -0.55 -18.66
CA LEU A 38 -7.37 -1.96 -18.63
C LEU A 38 -8.34 -2.85 -17.82
N GLY A 39 -9.20 -2.25 -16.99
CA GLY A 39 -10.17 -2.95 -16.18
C GLY A 39 -9.74 -3.16 -14.71
N GLU A 40 -10.54 -3.96 -14.00
CA GLU A 40 -10.30 -4.25 -12.58
C GLU A 40 -8.94 -4.93 -12.36
N GLY A 41 -8.34 -4.63 -11.21
CA GLY A 41 -7.07 -5.23 -10.79
C GLY A 41 -5.83 -4.59 -11.40
N HIS A 42 -5.96 -3.60 -12.30
CA HIS A 42 -4.80 -2.90 -12.88
C HIS A 42 -4.50 -1.55 -12.20
N TYR A 43 -5.52 -0.77 -11.88
CA TYR A 43 -5.33 0.55 -11.26
C TYR A 43 -6.00 0.66 -9.90
N VAL A 44 -5.25 1.18 -8.92
CA VAL A 44 -5.76 1.51 -7.58
C VAL A 44 -5.60 3.01 -7.34
N SER A 45 -6.71 3.72 -7.21
CA SER A 45 -6.73 5.12 -6.81
C SER A 45 -6.47 5.22 -5.31
N ALA A 46 -5.40 5.90 -4.93
CA ALA A 46 -5.03 6.13 -3.54
C ALA A 46 -5.53 7.50 -3.05
N THR A 47 -5.71 7.63 -1.74
CA THR A 47 -6.12 8.88 -1.10
C THR A 47 -4.95 9.84 -0.89
N GLN A 48 -3.71 9.33 -0.97
CA GLN A 48 -2.48 10.09 -0.77
C GLN A 48 -1.29 9.34 -1.40
N GLU A 49 -0.27 10.06 -1.88
CA GLU A 49 0.84 9.48 -2.65
C GLU A 49 1.66 8.44 -1.87
N GLY A 50 1.89 8.68 -0.58
CA GLY A 50 2.60 7.68 0.23
C GLY A 50 1.78 6.42 0.50
N GLU A 51 0.44 6.48 0.42
CA GLU A 51 -0.42 5.30 0.37
C GLU A 51 -0.25 4.59 -0.96
N ALA A 52 -0.26 5.32 -2.08
CA ALA A 52 -0.02 4.74 -3.41
C ALA A 52 1.30 3.95 -3.43
N LEU A 53 2.37 4.53 -2.88
CA LEU A 53 3.66 3.85 -2.79
C LEU A 53 3.60 2.58 -1.92
N ALA A 54 2.86 2.62 -0.81
CA ALA A 54 2.69 1.44 0.05
C ALA A 54 1.92 0.32 -0.67
N ILE A 55 0.86 0.65 -1.40
CA ILE A 55 0.09 -0.29 -2.22
C ILE A 55 0.98 -0.88 -3.33
N ALA A 56 1.75 -0.04 -4.04
CA ALA A 56 2.71 -0.48 -5.03
C ALA A 56 3.77 -1.43 -4.43
N ALA A 57 4.29 -1.10 -3.24
CA ALA A 57 5.24 -1.96 -2.54
C ALA A 57 4.63 -3.33 -2.20
N GLY A 58 3.37 -3.38 -1.77
CA GLY A 58 2.64 -4.63 -1.53
C GLY A 58 2.46 -5.46 -2.79
N ALA A 59 2.12 -4.84 -3.92
CA ALA A 59 2.02 -5.51 -5.22
C ALA A 59 3.37 -6.11 -5.66
N VAL A 60 4.47 -5.36 -5.47
CA VAL A 60 5.83 -5.85 -5.78
C VAL A 60 6.22 -7.03 -4.88
N LEU A 61 5.96 -6.97 -3.58
CA LEU A 61 6.17 -8.09 -2.66
C LEU A 61 5.36 -9.32 -3.08
N ALA A 62 4.16 -9.10 -3.62
CA ALA A 62 3.32 -10.13 -4.20
C ALA A 62 3.79 -10.61 -5.59
N GLY A 63 4.93 -10.11 -6.10
CA GLY A 63 5.53 -10.55 -7.37
C GLY A 63 4.99 -9.87 -8.61
N ARG A 64 4.27 -8.75 -8.48
CA ARG A 64 3.73 -7.99 -9.60
C ARG A 64 4.44 -6.64 -9.74
N GLY A 65 5.03 -6.35 -10.90
CA GLY A 65 5.68 -5.07 -11.16
C GLY A 65 4.70 -3.90 -11.08
N ALA A 66 5.09 -2.82 -10.39
CA ALA A 66 4.19 -1.72 -10.07
C ALA A 66 4.73 -0.34 -10.49
N VAL A 67 3.79 0.54 -10.88
CA VAL A 67 4.02 1.96 -11.17
C VAL A 67 3.25 2.84 -10.20
N VAL A 68 3.92 3.88 -9.70
CA VAL A 68 3.26 5.00 -9.00
C VAL A 68 3.16 6.19 -9.96
N LEU A 69 1.93 6.66 -10.17
CA LEU A 69 1.59 7.82 -11.00
C LEU A 69 1.29 9.01 -10.07
N THR A 70 2.09 10.07 -10.15
CA THR A 70 1.95 11.20 -9.21
C THR A 70 2.36 12.53 -9.83
N GLN A 71 1.85 13.61 -9.25
CA GLN A 71 2.36 14.95 -9.51
C GLN A 71 3.63 15.21 -8.67
N ASN A 72 4.55 16.03 -9.16
CA ASN A 72 5.74 16.38 -8.39
C ASN A 72 5.44 17.08 -7.04
N SER A 73 4.31 17.76 -6.90
CA SER A 73 3.85 18.26 -5.60
C SER A 73 3.61 17.14 -4.58
N GLY A 74 3.19 15.96 -5.05
CA GLY A 74 3.02 14.77 -4.23
C GLY A 74 4.34 14.09 -3.83
N LEU A 75 5.46 14.43 -4.48
CA LEU A 75 6.77 13.87 -4.14
C LEU A 75 7.16 14.13 -2.68
N GLY A 76 6.73 15.27 -2.10
CA GLY A 76 6.91 15.55 -0.67
C GLY A 76 6.29 14.48 0.24
N ASN A 77 5.13 13.93 -0.12
CA ASN A 77 4.45 12.85 0.60
C ASN A 77 5.14 11.49 0.42
N LEU A 78 5.98 11.35 -0.60
CA LEU A 78 6.72 10.13 -0.90
C LEU A 78 8.08 10.06 -0.19
N VAL A 79 8.66 11.19 0.26
CA VAL A 79 9.99 11.24 0.86
C VAL A 79 10.16 10.22 1.98
N ASN A 80 9.28 10.26 2.99
CA ASN A 80 9.37 9.32 4.11
C ASN A 80 9.20 7.86 3.69
N PRO A 81 8.13 7.44 2.99
CA PRO A 81 7.99 6.02 2.63
C PRO A 81 9.05 5.54 1.62
N LEU A 82 9.56 6.38 0.72
CA LEU A 82 10.70 6.04 -0.14
C LEU A 82 11.95 5.74 0.69
N THR A 83 12.35 6.68 1.55
CA THR A 83 13.62 6.63 2.29
C THR A 83 13.59 5.66 3.47
N SER A 84 12.42 5.35 4.04
CA SER A 84 12.29 4.52 5.24
C SER A 84 11.60 3.17 5.02
N MET A 85 11.08 2.90 3.81
CA MET A 85 10.46 1.61 3.44
C MET A 85 11.05 1.04 2.15
N ASN A 86 10.81 1.67 0.98
CA ASN A 86 11.21 1.09 -0.31
C ASN A 86 12.73 0.91 -0.42
N LEU A 87 13.50 1.97 -0.19
CA LEU A 87 14.96 1.93 -0.34
C LEU A 87 15.62 0.96 0.66
N PRO A 88 15.34 1.01 1.99
CA PRO A 88 15.93 0.07 2.93
C PRO A 88 15.53 -1.40 2.71
N SER A 89 14.32 -1.63 2.20
CA SER A 89 13.80 -2.98 1.94
C SER A 89 14.12 -3.49 0.53
N GLY A 90 14.74 -2.66 -0.32
CA GLY A 90 15.01 -3.01 -1.71
C GLY A 90 13.74 -3.41 -2.46
N ILE A 91 12.63 -2.68 -2.27
CA ILE A 91 11.37 -2.90 -2.97
C ILE A 91 11.33 -1.98 -4.20
N PRO A 92 11.55 -2.52 -5.41
CA PRO A 92 11.61 -1.71 -6.62
C PRO A 92 10.24 -1.21 -7.02
N VAL A 93 10.15 0.07 -7.39
CA VAL A 93 8.94 0.68 -7.95
C VAL A 93 9.35 1.69 -9.01
N LEU A 94 8.66 1.72 -10.14
CA LEU A 94 8.80 2.77 -11.13
C LEU A 94 7.83 3.90 -10.81
N MET A 95 8.30 5.15 -10.85
CA MET A 95 7.46 6.32 -10.66
C MET A 95 7.39 7.15 -11.95
N PHE A 96 6.17 7.51 -12.38
CA PHE A 96 5.97 8.58 -13.34
C PHE A 96 5.56 9.83 -12.56
N ILE A 97 6.38 10.86 -12.64
CA ILE A 97 6.22 12.09 -11.85
C ILE A 97 6.06 13.25 -12.80
N THR A 98 4.89 13.92 -12.81
CA THR A 98 4.75 15.12 -13.65
C THR A 98 5.69 16.22 -13.20
N TRP A 99 6.22 16.95 -14.15
CA TRP A 99 7.08 18.11 -13.88
C TRP A 99 6.31 19.41 -13.99
N ARG A 100 5.41 19.65 -13.03
CA ARG A 100 4.73 20.95 -12.92
C ARG A 100 5.73 22.00 -12.43
N GLY A 101 5.65 23.21 -13.01
CA GLY A 101 6.62 24.28 -12.73
C GLY A 101 8.03 23.99 -13.24
N GLN A 102 8.17 23.19 -14.32
CA GLN A 102 9.45 22.92 -14.96
C GLN A 102 10.20 24.22 -15.27
N PRO A 103 11.53 24.32 -14.98
CA PRO A 103 12.30 25.53 -15.29
C PRO A 103 12.15 25.98 -16.74
N GLY A 104 11.88 27.26 -16.94
CA GLY A 104 11.69 27.85 -18.29
C GLY A 104 10.27 27.69 -18.86
N THR A 105 9.33 27.08 -18.12
CA THR A 105 7.91 27.02 -18.51
C THR A 105 7.05 27.94 -17.64
N ILE A 106 5.90 28.37 -18.18
CA ILE A 106 4.88 29.10 -17.43
C ILE A 106 3.94 28.08 -16.80
N ASP A 107 3.77 28.13 -15.50
CA ASP A 107 2.85 27.28 -14.75
C ASP A 107 2.25 28.07 -13.55
N GLU A 108 1.30 27.46 -12.85
CA GLU A 108 0.66 28.08 -11.68
C GLU A 108 1.65 28.30 -10.53
N PRO A 109 1.51 29.39 -9.75
CA PRO A 109 2.48 29.80 -8.73
C PRO A 109 2.82 28.72 -7.70
N GLN A 110 1.84 27.86 -7.32
CA GLN A 110 2.03 26.77 -6.35
C GLN A 110 2.99 25.69 -6.83
N HIS A 111 3.30 25.64 -8.12
CA HIS A 111 4.23 24.63 -8.69
C HIS A 111 5.67 25.15 -8.77
N GLY A 112 5.89 26.45 -8.55
CA GLY A 112 7.19 27.10 -8.77
C GLY A 112 8.33 26.47 -7.97
N VAL A 113 8.16 26.23 -6.67
CA VAL A 113 9.19 25.64 -5.82
C VAL A 113 9.45 24.17 -6.21
N MET A 114 8.39 23.36 -6.26
CA MET A 114 8.54 21.93 -6.58
C MET A 114 9.10 21.73 -7.98
N GLY A 115 8.74 22.57 -8.95
CA GLY A 115 9.28 22.51 -10.30
C GLY A 115 10.81 22.64 -10.34
N GLN A 116 11.36 23.57 -9.53
CA GLN A 116 12.80 23.79 -9.45
C GLN A 116 13.55 22.63 -8.78
N ILE A 117 12.98 22.03 -7.73
CA ILE A 117 13.69 21.07 -6.88
C ILE A 117 13.37 19.60 -7.20
N THR A 118 12.46 19.29 -8.13
CA THR A 118 12.00 17.90 -8.38
C THR A 118 13.15 16.94 -8.66
N ILE A 119 14.05 17.28 -9.57
CA ILE A 119 15.19 16.42 -9.95
C ILE A 119 16.19 16.31 -8.79
N ASP A 120 16.53 17.44 -8.16
CA ASP A 120 17.48 17.48 -7.05
C ASP A 120 16.96 16.71 -5.84
N LEU A 121 15.64 16.78 -5.55
CA LEU A 121 15.04 16.05 -4.45
C LEU A 121 15.11 14.52 -4.69
N LEU A 122 14.90 14.05 -5.91
CA LEU A 122 15.07 12.64 -6.28
C LEU A 122 16.54 12.22 -6.10
N ALA A 123 17.47 13.02 -6.60
CA ALA A 123 18.90 12.77 -6.48
C ALA A 123 19.37 12.73 -5.01
N LEU A 124 18.88 13.66 -4.16
CA LEU A 124 19.18 13.66 -2.72
C LEU A 124 18.69 12.40 -1.99
N MET A 125 17.61 11.78 -2.47
CA MET A 125 17.14 10.49 -1.96
C MET A 125 17.89 9.28 -2.56
N GLY A 126 18.85 9.51 -3.46
CA GLY A 126 19.55 8.44 -4.17
C GLY A 126 18.71 7.73 -5.24
N ILE A 127 17.67 8.39 -5.74
CA ILE A 127 16.77 7.85 -6.77
C ILE A 127 17.20 8.43 -8.12
N GLU A 128 17.62 7.54 -9.02
CA GLU A 128 17.92 7.92 -10.39
C GLU A 128 16.64 8.25 -11.14
N ALA A 129 16.65 9.40 -11.81
CA ALA A 129 15.53 9.94 -12.53
C ALA A 129 15.97 10.38 -13.93
N GLU A 130 15.15 10.03 -14.92
CA GLU A 130 15.29 10.53 -16.28
C GLU A 130 14.09 11.39 -16.65
N VAL A 131 14.30 12.43 -17.46
CA VAL A 131 13.19 13.15 -18.10
C VAL A 131 12.65 12.29 -19.23
N LEU A 132 11.35 12.01 -19.20
CA LEU A 132 10.69 11.21 -20.21
C LEU A 132 10.79 11.88 -21.59
N SER A 133 11.32 11.14 -22.56
CA SER A 133 11.46 11.62 -23.93
C SER A 133 10.11 11.79 -24.61
N LEU A 134 10.00 12.78 -25.49
CA LEU A 134 8.84 12.98 -26.37
C LEU A 134 8.87 12.07 -27.62
N ASP A 135 9.98 11.36 -27.85
CA ASP A 135 10.08 10.33 -28.86
C ASP A 135 9.62 8.99 -28.27
N GLN A 136 8.61 8.38 -28.90
CA GLN A 136 7.98 7.14 -28.45
C GLN A 136 8.96 5.97 -28.34
N GLN A 137 9.94 5.88 -29.26
CA GLN A 137 10.92 4.79 -29.23
C GLN A 137 11.94 5.01 -28.12
N VAL A 138 12.37 6.24 -27.92
CA VAL A 138 13.28 6.60 -26.82
C VAL A 138 12.58 6.42 -25.47
N ALA A 139 11.32 6.82 -25.34
CA ALA A 139 10.53 6.61 -24.12
C ALA A 139 10.39 5.12 -23.76
N ARG A 140 10.14 4.25 -24.74
CA ARG A 140 10.14 2.79 -24.57
C ARG A 140 11.52 2.27 -24.11
N ALA A 141 12.60 2.76 -24.68
CA ALA A 141 13.96 2.38 -24.28
C ALA A 141 14.28 2.84 -22.83
N GLN A 142 13.79 4.03 -22.41
CA GLN A 142 13.91 4.50 -21.02
C GLN A 142 13.17 3.57 -20.04
N ILE A 143 11.96 3.14 -20.39
CA ILE A 143 11.18 2.18 -19.58
C ILE A 143 11.93 0.85 -19.46
N ALA A 144 12.42 0.29 -20.57
CA ALA A 144 13.13 -0.98 -20.57
C ALA A 144 14.42 -0.89 -19.72
N ARG A 145 15.19 0.21 -19.84
CA ARG A 145 16.37 0.47 -19.02
C ARG A 145 16.02 0.57 -17.54
N ALA A 146 15.04 1.40 -17.18
CA ALA A 146 14.59 1.55 -15.80
C ALA A 146 14.14 0.20 -15.21
N ALA A 147 13.37 -0.59 -15.95
CA ALA A 147 12.92 -1.92 -15.53
C ALA A 147 14.09 -2.91 -15.34
N ALA A 148 15.11 -2.88 -16.20
CA ALA A 148 16.31 -3.70 -16.06
C ALA A 148 17.09 -3.34 -14.78
N GLU A 149 17.32 -2.06 -14.53
CA GLU A 149 18.00 -1.55 -13.32
C GLU A 149 17.21 -1.86 -12.04
N MET A 150 15.88 -1.75 -12.09
CA MET A 150 15.01 -2.15 -10.98
C MET A 150 15.16 -3.64 -10.64
N ARG A 151 15.27 -4.50 -11.64
CA ARG A 151 15.48 -5.94 -11.43
C ARG A 151 16.88 -6.25 -10.90
N GLU A 152 17.90 -5.65 -11.48
CA GLU A 152 19.30 -5.91 -11.14
C GLU A 152 19.67 -5.38 -9.75
N HIS A 153 19.24 -4.17 -9.43
CA HIS A 153 19.64 -3.46 -8.22
C HIS A 153 18.56 -3.38 -7.15
N ARG A 154 17.34 -3.91 -7.41
CA ARG A 154 16.17 -3.78 -6.53
C ARG A 154 15.90 -2.31 -6.14
N ALA A 155 16.08 -1.42 -7.10
CA ALA A 155 16.07 0.02 -6.90
C ALA A 155 14.73 0.64 -7.30
N VAL A 156 14.43 1.80 -6.72
CA VAL A 156 13.37 2.69 -7.20
C VAL A 156 13.92 3.52 -8.36
N ARG A 157 13.09 3.74 -9.40
CA ARG A 157 13.42 4.58 -10.55
C ARG A 157 12.31 5.57 -10.83
N ALA A 158 12.65 6.71 -11.43
CA ALA A 158 11.68 7.75 -11.75
C ALA A 158 11.82 8.21 -13.21
N LEU A 159 10.67 8.36 -13.88
CA LEU A 159 10.54 9.04 -15.15
C LEU A 159 9.80 10.36 -14.92
N VAL A 160 10.55 11.45 -14.94
CA VAL A 160 10.00 12.79 -14.75
C VAL A 160 9.36 13.23 -16.05
N THR A 161 8.05 13.43 -16.02
CA THR A 161 7.19 13.60 -17.18
C THR A 161 6.87 15.08 -17.40
N PRO A 162 7.36 15.74 -18.46
CA PRO A 162 6.99 17.12 -18.79
C PRO A 162 5.49 17.25 -18.98
N ALA A 163 4.98 18.49 -18.90
CA ALA A 163 3.56 18.74 -19.08
C ALA A 163 3.11 18.47 -20.53
N ALA A 164 1.86 18.03 -20.72
CA ALA A 164 1.20 17.85 -22.02
C ALA A 164 1.97 16.99 -23.04
N VAL A 165 2.57 15.90 -22.57
CA VAL A 165 3.37 15.00 -23.44
C VAL A 165 2.57 13.87 -24.06
N PHE A 166 1.37 13.57 -23.58
CA PHE A 166 0.55 12.45 -24.03
C PHE A 166 -0.60 12.91 -24.94
N GLU A 167 -0.97 12.08 -25.89
CA GLU A 167 -2.23 12.18 -26.60
C GLU A 167 -3.40 11.96 -25.63
N GLU A 168 -4.54 12.60 -25.90
CA GLU A 168 -5.73 12.44 -25.07
C GLU A 168 -6.26 11.00 -25.11
N VAL A 169 -6.55 10.45 -23.95
CA VAL A 169 -7.21 9.15 -23.80
C VAL A 169 -8.52 9.36 -23.04
N PRO A 170 -9.67 9.01 -23.61
CA PRO A 170 -10.95 9.12 -22.91
C PRO A 170 -11.01 8.12 -21.77
N LEU A 171 -11.71 8.49 -20.69
CA LEU A 171 -11.99 7.58 -19.58
C LEU A 171 -13.23 6.73 -19.94
N ASN A 172 -13.02 5.47 -20.25
CA ASN A 172 -14.06 4.52 -20.65
C ASN A 172 -14.44 3.63 -19.46
N GLY A 173 -15.51 3.96 -18.77
CA GLY A 173 -16.07 3.10 -17.73
C GLY A 173 -15.32 3.18 -16.39
N GLN A 174 -15.73 4.11 -15.56
CA GLN A 174 -15.37 4.05 -14.15
C GLN A 174 -16.22 2.97 -13.45
N LEU A 175 -15.56 2.13 -12.68
CA LEU A 175 -16.26 1.21 -11.80
C LEU A 175 -17.07 2.00 -10.78
N THR A 176 -18.39 1.88 -10.83
CA THR A 176 -19.25 2.43 -9.79
C THR A 176 -19.08 1.57 -8.54
N ARG A 177 -18.50 2.15 -7.51
CA ARG A 177 -18.33 1.47 -6.23
C ARG A 177 -19.52 1.80 -5.32
N THR A 178 -20.24 0.76 -4.92
CA THR A 178 -21.37 0.89 -4.02
C THR A 178 -20.89 0.71 -2.58
N LEU A 179 -21.36 1.57 -1.67
CA LEU A 179 -21.15 1.36 -0.24
C LEU A 179 -21.97 0.13 0.20
N PHE A 180 -21.29 -0.84 0.77
CA PHE A 180 -21.92 -2.04 1.30
C PHE A 180 -22.17 -1.89 2.81
N PRO A 181 -23.28 -2.43 3.33
CA PRO A 181 -23.53 -2.42 4.77
C PRO A 181 -22.47 -3.27 5.49
N THR A 182 -21.93 -2.72 6.56
CA THR A 182 -20.96 -3.39 7.42
C THR A 182 -21.67 -4.06 8.59
N ARG A 183 -21.30 -5.30 8.90
CA ARG A 183 -21.72 -5.98 10.13
C ARG A 183 -20.82 -5.47 11.27
N HIS A 184 -21.33 -4.53 12.06
CA HIS A 184 -20.64 -4.03 13.25
C HIS A 184 -20.93 -4.90 14.47
N ARG A 185 -19.89 -5.18 15.29
CA ARG A 185 -19.97 -5.97 16.53
C ARG A 185 -19.16 -5.27 17.62
N ASP A 186 -19.76 -5.13 18.79
CA ASP A 186 -19.06 -4.74 20.03
C ASP A 186 -19.07 -5.94 21.00
N CYS A 187 -17.91 -6.53 21.20
CA CYS A 187 -17.71 -7.71 22.04
C CYS A 187 -16.88 -7.38 23.29
N ARG A 188 -16.81 -6.11 23.69
CA ARG A 188 -16.06 -5.70 24.90
C ARG A 188 -16.70 -6.22 26.19
N ARG A 189 -15.87 -6.72 27.07
CA ARG A 189 -16.26 -7.16 28.44
C ARG A 189 -15.96 -6.12 29.50
N HIS A 190 -15.28 -5.01 29.13
CA HIS A 190 -14.82 -3.95 30.05
C HIS A 190 -13.93 -4.48 31.18
N GLY A 191 -13.09 -5.49 30.87
CA GLY A 191 -12.07 -6.05 31.75
C GLY A 191 -10.74 -5.30 31.67
N SER A 192 -9.72 -5.85 32.33
CA SER A 192 -8.35 -5.32 32.20
C SER A 192 -7.82 -5.65 30.79
N PRO A 193 -7.30 -4.66 30.04
CA PRO A 193 -6.77 -4.91 28.71
C PRO A 193 -5.56 -5.84 28.72
N ALA A 194 -5.46 -6.73 27.74
CA ALA A 194 -4.33 -7.61 27.54
C ALA A 194 -3.07 -6.84 27.11
N SER A 195 -1.89 -7.46 27.26
CA SER A 195 -0.67 -6.90 26.68
C SER A 195 -0.67 -7.04 25.15
N ARG A 196 0.10 -6.17 24.46
CA ARG A 196 0.33 -6.32 23.00
C ARG A 196 0.94 -7.69 22.68
N PHE A 197 1.88 -8.15 23.47
CA PHE A 197 2.56 -9.43 23.28
C PHE A 197 1.60 -10.61 23.36
N ASP A 198 0.66 -10.61 24.30
CA ASP A 198 -0.35 -11.66 24.42
C ASP A 198 -1.37 -11.61 23.27
N ALA A 199 -1.76 -10.39 22.86
CA ALA A 199 -2.61 -10.22 21.67
C ALA A 199 -1.92 -10.75 20.40
N LEU A 200 -0.63 -10.45 20.20
CA LEU A 200 0.14 -10.96 19.04
C LEU A 200 0.28 -12.49 19.10
N ARG A 201 0.46 -13.08 20.29
CA ARG A 201 0.48 -14.54 20.48
C ARG A 201 -0.85 -15.15 20.07
N ALA A 202 -1.97 -14.61 20.55
CA ALA A 202 -3.30 -15.09 20.20
C ALA A 202 -3.59 -15.00 18.70
N ILE A 203 -3.18 -13.90 18.04
CA ILE A 203 -3.31 -13.72 16.60
C ILE A 203 -2.52 -14.80 15.85
N ARG A 204 -1.25 -15.02 16.23
CA ARG A 204 -0.39 -16.01 15.59
C ARG A 204 -0.92 -17.44 15.75
N GLU A 205 -1.48 -17.78 16.90
CA GLU A 205 -2.02 -19.13 17.19
C GLU A 205 -3.23 -19.48 16.34
N VAL A 206 -4.04 -18.50 15.96
CA VAL A 206 -5.25 -18.71 15.14
C VAL A 206 -5.03 -18.48 13.65
N ALA A 207 -3.95 -17.80 13.27
CA ALA A 207 -3.64 -17.54 11.86
C ALA A 207 -3.30 -18.84 11.12
N PRO A 208 -3.94 -19.15 9.96
CA PRO A 208 -3.53 -20.25 9.10
C PRO A 208 -2.05 -20.18 8.71
N ALA A 209 -1.44 -21.32 8.45
CA ALA A 209 -0.01 -21.43 8.18
C ALA A 209 0.46 -20.68 6.92
N ASP A 210 -0.45 -20.43 5.98
CA ASP A 210 -0.21 -19.68 4.74
C ASP A 210 -0.56 -18.20 4.83
N THR A 211 -0.87 -17.69 6.03
CA THR A 211 -1.24 -16.29 6.24
C THR A 211 -0.03 -15.37 6.15
N ALA A 212 -0.12 -14.36 5.30
CA ALA A 212 0.84 -13.26 5.26
C ALA A 212 0.56 -12.27 6.40
N ILE A 213 1.54 -11.97 7.24
CA ILE A 213 1.40 -11.03 8.36
C ILE A 213 2.30 -9.81 8.13
N ILE A 214 1.68 -8.63 7.99
CA ILE A 214 2.37 -7.35 7.82
C ILE A 214 2.23 -6.56 9.12
N ALA A 215 3.34 -6.38 9.83
CA ALA A 215 3.36 -5.66 11.11
C ALA A 215 3.87 -4.24 10.95
N THR A 216 3.13 -3.27 11.51
CA THR A 216 3.54 -1.87 11.55
C THR A 216 4.88 -1.67 12.27
N THR A 217 5.54 -0.55 11.98
CA THR A 217 6.81 -0.17 12.62
C THR A 217 6.67 0.01 14.14
N GLY A 218 7.77 -0.05 14.88
CA GLY A 218 7.83 0.19 16.31
C GLY A 218 7.70 -1.07 17.16
N LYS A 219 6.93 -1.01 18.24
CA LYS A 219 6.83 -2.09 19.21
C LYS A 219 6.12 -3.33 18.66
N THR A 220 5.08 -3.16 17.83
CA THR A 220 4.30 -4.26 17.26
C THR A 220 5.18 -5.20 16.44
N GLY A 221 5.93 -4.69 15.47
CA GLY A 221 6.84 -5.51 14.67
C GLY A 221 7.95 -6.16 15.50
N ARG A 222 8.47 -5.45 16.51
CA ARG A 222 9.51 -5.98 17.39
C ARG A 222 9.01 -7.06 18.33
N GLU A 223 7.81 -6.94 18.87
CA GLU A 223 7.21 -7.98 19.73
C GLU A 223 6.81 -9.20 18.91
N LEU A 224 6.29 -9.03 17.70
CA LEU A 224 6.03 -10.14 16.78
C LEU A 224 7.32 -10.90 16.44
N PHE A 225 8.42 -10.18 16.15
CA PHE A 225 9.73 -10.78 15.93
C PHE A 225 10.24 -11.53 17.16
N THR A 226 10.06 -10.96 18.35
CA THR A 226 10.50 -11.57 19.61
C THR A 226 9.69 -12.82 19.94
N LEU A 227 8.40 -12.82 19.60
CA LEU A 227 7.54 -13.99 19.76
C LEU A 227 8.03 -15.14 18.86
N GLU A 228 8.22 -14.88 17.58
CA GLU A 228 8.75 -15.83 16.61
C GLU A 228 9.08 -15.10 15.29
N ASP A 229 10.31 -15.28 14.76
CA ASP A 229 10.67 -14.78 13.44
C ASP A 229 10.35 -15.82 12.36
N ARG A 230 9.44 -15.48 11.43
CA ARG A 230 8.93 -16.39 10.40
C ARG A 230 9.01 -15.77 9.00
N VAL A 231 9.01 -16.61 7.97
CA VAL A 231 9.11 -16.17 6.58
C VAL A 231 7.86 -15.46 6.08
N GLU A 232 6.70 -15.76 6.67
CA GLU A 232 5.42 -15.11 6.40
C GLU A 232 5.24 -13.75 7.11
N HIS A 233 6.24 -13.31 7.89
CA HIS A 233 6.18 -12.02 8.56
C HIS A 233 6.96 -10.95 7.80
N PHE A 234 6.30 -9.84 7.49
CA PHE A 234 6.91 -8.62 6.99
C PHE A 234 6.89 -7.54 8.07
N TYR A 235 8.06 -7.09 8.49
CA TYR A 235 8.20 -6.07 9.51
C TYR A 235 8.46 -4.71 8.86
N MET A 236 7.54 -3.76 9.02
CA MET A 236 7.79 -2.38 8.61
C MET A 236 8.90 -1.78 9.47
N VAL A 237 9.95 -1.27 8.83
CA VAL A 237 11.08 -0.63 9.56
C VAL A 237 10.90 0.87 9.73
N GLY A 238 10.12 1.49 8.85
CA GLY A 238 9.75 2.91 8.87
C GLY A 238 8.39 3.13 8.24
N ALA A 239 8.16 4.27 7.62
CA ALA A 239 6.92 4.64 6.94
C ALA A 239 5.67 4.35 7.79
N MET A 240 5.65 4.82 9.03
CA MET A 240 4.54 4.64 9.96
C MET A 240 3.20 4.94 9.29
N GLY A 241 2.21 4.06 9.47
CA GLY A 241 0.89 4.13 8.84
C GLY A 241 0.80 3.45 7.46
N SER A 242 1.91 2.92 6.91
CA SER A 242 1.89 2.30 5.58
C SER A 242 1.61 0.79 5.57
N ALA A 243 1.51 0.14 6.73
CA ALA A 243 1.30 -1.32 6.81
C ALA A 243 -0.01 -1.76 6.15
N SER A 244 -1.10 -1.03 6.37
CA SER A 244 -2.39 -1.29 5.75
C SER A 244 -2.38 -1.12 4.22
N GLY A 245 -1.63 -0.14 3.69
CA GLY A 245 -1.43 0.03 2.25
C GLY A 245 -0.61 -1.11 1.63
N VAL A 246 0.47 -1.55 2.31
CA VAL A 246 1.25 -2.74 1.89
C VAL A 246 0.35 -3.98 1.91
N GLY A 247 -0.43 -4.17 2.99
CA GLY A 247 -1.39 -5.27 3.10
C GLY A 247 -2.43 -5.28 1.99
N LEU A 248 -2.97 -4.11 1.64
CA LEU A 248 -3.89 -3.96 0.51
C LEU A 248 -3.23 -4.37 -0.81
N GLY A 249 -2.01 -3.91 -1.07
CA GLY A 249 -1.27 -4.27 -2.28
C GLY A 249 -1.00 -5.77 -2.38
N VAL A 250 -0.68 -6.44 -1.26
CA VAL A 250 -0.54 -7.91 -1.22
C VAL A 250 -1.89 -8.59 -1.47
N ALA A 251 -2.94 -8.18 -0.76
CA ALA A 251 -4.26 -8.83 -0.80
C ALA A 251 -4.95 -8.72 -2.16
N LEU A 252 -4.71 -7.64 -2.90
CA LEU A 252 -5.23 -7.47 -4.27
C LEU A 252 -4.50 -8.33 -5.31
N ASN A 253 -3.33 -8.89 -4.97
CA ASN A 253 -2.49 -9.63 -5.91
C ASN A 253 -2.23 -11.09 -5.49
N ARG A 254 -2.77 -11.52 -4.35
CA ARG A 254 -2.64 -12.89 -3.82
C ARG A 254 -3.94 -13.33 -3.16
N GLU A 255 -4.24 -14.63 -3.22
CA GLU A 255 -5.48 -15.22 -2.67
C GLU A 255 -5.34 -15.63 -1.20
N GLN A 256 -4.11 -15.87 -0.72
CA GLN A 256 -3.89 -16.28 0.67
C GLN A 256 -4.35 -15.22 1.67
N PRO A 257 -4.70 -15.60 2.90
CA PRO A 257 -5.08 -14.64 3.94
C PRO A 257 -3.96 -13.63 4.22
N VAL A 258 -4.34 -12.39 4.39
CA VAL A 258 -3.43 -11.27 4.74
C VAL A 258 -3.91 -10.64 6.03
N ILE A 259 -3.07 -10.67 7.06
CA ILE A 259 -3.31 -9.97 8.33
C ILE A 259 -2.39 -8.75 8.40
N VAL A 260 -2.99 -7.58 8.56
CA VAL A 260 -2.27 -6.33 8.85
C VAL A 260 -2.37 -6.08 10.35
N LEU A 261 -1.23 -5.88 11.01
CA LEU A 261 -1.12 -5.51 12.41
C LEU A 261 -0.72 -4.05 12.52
N ASP A 262 -1.69 -3.18 12.77
CA ASP A 262 -1.46 -1.76 12.99
C ASP A 262 -1.55 -1.40 14.48
N GLY A 263 -0.88 -0.32 14.89
CA GLY A 263 -1.16 0.38 16.13
C GLY A 263 -2.11 1.54 15.86
N ASP A 264 -2.78 2.03 16.89
CA ASP A 264 -3.68 3.18 16.83
C ASP A 264 -3.03 4.41 16.20
N GLY A 265 -1.83 4.80 16.65
CA GLY A 265 -1.09 5.92 16.10
C GLY A 265 -0.70 5.74 14.63
N ALA A 266 -0.39 4.52 14.20
CA ALA A 266 -0.07 4.22 12.80
C ALA A 266 -1.33 4.26 11.92
N ALA A 267 -2.42 3.64 12.35
CA ALA A 267 -3.71 3.68 11.66
C ALA A 267 -4.24 5.12 11.50
N LEU A 268 -4.07 5.97 12.53
CA LEU A 268 -4.43 7.39 12.48
C LEU A 268 -3.64 8.18 11.43
N MET A 269 -2.34 7.90 11.27
CA MET A 269 -1.50 8.63 10.31
C MET A 269 -1.94 8.47 8.85
N ARG A 270 -2.58 7.34 8.52
CA ARG A 270 -3.08 7.05 7.17
C ARG A 270 -4.52 6.54 7.21
N LEU A 271 -5.37 7.26 7.91
CA LEU A 271 -6.77 6.90 8.06
C LEU A 271 -7.51 6.80 6.70
N GLY A 272 -7.06 7.53 5.69
CA GLY A 272 -7.58 7.45 4.32
C GLY A 272 -7.48 6.03 3.70
N THR A 273 -6.49 5.23 4.10
CA THR A 273 -6.34 3.84 3.63
C THR A 273 -7.54 2.96 4.00
N PHE A 274 -8.27 3.27 5.08
CA PHE A 274 -9.53 2.58 5.38
C PHE A 274 -10.55 2.75 4.25
N ALA A 275 -10.66 3.95 3.68
CA ALA A 275 -11.55 4.20 2.56
C ALA A 275 -11.11 3.42 1.31
N THR A 276 -9.82 3.38 1.04
CA THR A 276 -9.27 2.62 -0.09
C THR A 276 -9.52 1.11 0.08
N ILE A 277 -9.25 0.54 1.26
CA ILE A 277 -9.53 -0.87 1.56
C ILE A 277 -11.02 -1.18 1.40
N GLY A 278 -11.90 -0.33 1.95
CA GLY A 278 -13.35 -0.52 1.82
C GLY A 278 -13.84 -0.40 0.38
N ALA A 279 -13.23 0.47 -0.43
CA ALA A 279 -13.57 0.65 -1.84
C ALA A 279 -13.14 -0.53 -2.72
N TYR A 280 -11.92 -1.07 -2.50
CA TYR A 280 -11.37 -2.17 -3.30
C TYR A 280 -11.74 -3.57 -2.78
N ARG A 281 -12.22 -3.67 -1.54
CA ARG A 281 -12.83 -4.87 -0.93
C ARG A 281 -12.03 -6.17 -1.13
N PRO A 282 -10.73 -6.22 -0.75
CA PRO A 282 -10.00 -7.48 -0.82
C PRO A 282 -10.66 -8.52 0.10
N ALA A 283 -11.06 -9.66 -0.48
CA ALA A 283 -11.82 -10.68 0.23
C ALA A 283 -10.99 -11.39 1.32
N ASN A 284 -9.68 -11.34 1.24
CA ASN A 284 -8.71 -12.05 2.07
C ASN A 284 -7.98 -11.15 3.09
N LEU A 285 -8.42 -9.89 3.28
CA LEU A 285 -7.76 -8.94 4.18
C LEU A 285 -8.43 -8.86 5.55
N LEU A 286 -7.64 -9.09 6.59
CA LEU A 286 -7.98 -8.86 7.98
C LEU A 286 -7.08 -7.76 8.57
N HIS A 287 -7.65 -6.61 8.89
CA HIS A 287 -6.96 -5.47 9.48
C HIS A 287 -7.17 -5.48 11.00
N VAL A 288 -6.11 -5.66 11.77
CA VAL A 288 -6.14 -5.65 13.25
C VAL A 288 -5.49 -4.37 13.75
N VAL A 289 -6.23 -3.57 14.51
CA VAL A 289 -5.73 -2.37 15.19
C VAL A 289 -5.54 -2.70 16.68
N LEU A 290 -4.28 -2.63 17.12
CA LEU A 290 -3.85 -2.80 18.50
C LEU A 290 -3.85 -1.43 19.17
N ASP A 291 -4.93 -1.07 19.85
CA ASP A 291 -5.16 0.28 20.40
C ASP A 291 -4.79 0.32 21.89
N ASN A 292 -3.69 1.02 22.20
CA ASN A 292 -3.26 1.30 23.58
C ASN A 292 -3.38 2.79 23.96
N GLY A 293 -3.85 3.65 23.08
CA GLY A 293 -4.03 5.07 23.29
C GLY A 293 -2.74 5.89 23.42
N VAL A 294 -1.56 5.28 23.16
CA VAL A 294 -0.28 5.97 23.37
C VAL A 294 0.81 5.60 22.35
N HIS A 295 1.75 6.51 22.16
CA HIS A 295 2.99 6.26 21.39
C HIS A 295 4.08 5.63 22.29
N ASP A 296 3.99 4.32 22.52
CA ASP A 296 4.93 3.59 23.40
C ASP A 296 6.40 3.71 22.98
N SER A 297 6.65 3.85 21.67
CA SER A 297 8.03 3.91 21.14
C SER A 297 8.74 5.23 21.44
N THR A 298 8.01 6.27 21.80
CA THR A 298 8.52 7.63 22.01
C THR A 298 8.34 8.15 23.45
N GLY A 299 7.82 7.31 24.34
CA GLY A 299 7.70 7.65 25.77
C GLY A 299 6.27 7.72 26.30
N GLY A 300 5.29 7.17 25.57
CA GLY A 300 3.91 7.02 26.07
C GLY A 300 3.04 8.27 25.95
N GLN A 301 3.38 9.18 25.02
CA GLN A 301 2.50 10.32 24.71
C GLN A 301 1.17 9.80 24.17
N LYS A 302 0.06 10.41 24.61
CA LYS A 302 -1.28 10.02 24.14
C LYS A 302 -1.43 10.21 22.63
N THR A 303 -2.12 9.24 22.02
CA THR A 303 -2.69 9.41 20.67
C THR A 303 -4.07 10.08 20.78
N VAL A 304 -4.72 10.33 19.64
CA VAL A 304 -6.09 10.86 19.63
C VAL A 304 -7.13 9.74 19.48
N SER A 305 -6.75 8.47 19.64
CA SER A 305 -7.64 7.31 19.45
C SER A 305 -8.78 7.28 20.44
N GLU A 306 -8.60 7.79 21.67
CA GLU A 306 -9.68 7.88 22.68
C GLU A 306 -10.91 8.66 22.20
N GLY A 307 -10.72 9.62 21.27
CA GLY A 307 -11.79 10.48 20.75
C GLY A 307 -12.55 9.92 19.54
N MET A 308 -12.20 8.71 19.06
CA MET A 308 -12.76 8.15 17.84
C MET A 308 -13.02 6.65 17.93
N SER A 309 -13.67 6.12 16.91
CA SER A 309 -13.91 4.67 16.75
C SER A 309 -13.35 4.18 15.43
N PHE A 310 -12.28 3.36 15.45
CA PHE A 310 -11.78 2.68 14.26
C PHE A 310 -12.84 1.78 13.62
N CYS A 311 -13.64 1.09 14.46
CA CYS A 311 -14.76 0.28 13.97
C CYS A 311 -15.82 1.13 13.26
N GLY A 312 -16.11 2.33 13.79
CA GLY A 312 -17.02 3.29 13.15
C GLY A 312 -16.49 3.76 11.79
N VAL A 313 -15.19 4.08 11.70
CA VAL A 313 -14.53 4.47 10.45
C VAL A 313 -14.56 3.33 9.43
N ALA A 314 -14.18 2.11 9.81
CA ALA A 314 -14.22 0.95 8.93
C ALA A 314 -15.64 0.65 8.43
N SER A 315 -16.64 0.80 9.30
CA SER A 315 -18.06 0.67 8.91
C SER A 315 -18.45 1.72 7.88
N ALA A 316 -18.09 2.98 8.09
CA ALA A 316 -18.38 4.06 7.16
C ALA A 316 -17.64 3.90 5.82
N CYS A 317 -16.49 3.22 5.81
CA CYS A 317 -15.71 2.93 4.62
C CYS A 317 -16.14 1.67 3.87
N GLY A 318 -17.07 0.84 4.40
CA GLY A 318 -17.60 -0.32 3.70
C GLY A 318 -16.82 -1.63 3.90
N TYR A 319 -16.12 -1.79 5.02
CA TYR A 319 -15.60 -3.10 5.42
C TYR A 319 -16.74 -4.10 5.59
N ALA A 320 -16.51 -5.38 5.29
CA ALA A 320 -17.53 -6.41 5.45
C ALA A 320 -17.96 -6.58 6.92
N THR A 321 -16.97 -6.55 7.84
CA THR A 321 -17.22 -6.53 9.28
C THR A 321 -16.29 -5.55 10.00
N SER A 322 -16.76 -5.02 11.12
CA SER A 322 -15.92 -4.29 12.07
C SER A 322 -16.26 -4.75 13.50
N THR A 323 -15.27 -5.25 14.21
CA THR A 323 -15.46 -5.83 15.56
C THR A 323 -14.56 -5.16 16.56
N PHE A 324 -15.12 -4.73 17.68
CA PHE A 324 -14.36 -4.24 18.82
C PHE A 324 -14.29 -5.30 19.91
N VAL A 325 -13.08 -5.60 20.40
CA VAL A 325 -12.81 -6.56 21.48
C VAL A 325 -11.87 -5.94 22.52
N ASP A 326 -11.86 -6.47 23.74
CA ASP A 326 -10.94 -6.09 24.81
C ASP A 326 -10.43 -7.30 25.61
N HIS A 327 -10.75 -8.53 25.15
CA HIS A 327 -10.34 -9.77 25.78
C HIS A 327 -9.74 -10.75 24.77
N LEU A 328 -8.73 -11.53 25.17
CA LEU A 328 -8.00 -12.44 24.26
C LEU A 328 -8.88 -13.56 23.70
N ASP A 329 -9.79 -14.13 24.51
CA ASP A 329 -10.68 -15.19 24.03
C ASP A 329 -11.61 -14.68 22.94
N ASP A 330 -12.13 -13.43 23.06
CA ASP A 330 -12.97 -12.81 22.06
C ASP A 330 -12.16 -12.44 20.82
N LEU A 331 -10.90 -12.01 20.98
CA LEU A 331 -9.98 -11.80 19.89
C LEU A 331 -9.78 -13.11 19.11
N SER A 332 -9.39 -14.19 19.78
CA SER A 332 -9.14 -15.51 19.17
C SER A 332 -10.37 -16.05 18.45
N ALA A 333 -11.53 -16.00 19.11
CA ALA A 333 -12.80 -16.44 18.51
C ALA A 333 -13.18 -15.62 17.27
N THR A 334 -13.05 -14.29 17.35
CA THR A 334 -13.34 -13.38 16.23
C THR A 334 -12.40 -13.62 15.05
N LEU A 335 -11.11 -13.75 15.29
CA LEU A 335 -10.12 -13.98 14.24
C LEU A 335 -10.32 -15.33 13.56
N SER A 336 -10.57 -16.40 14.35
CA SER A 336 -10.84 -17.75 13.81
C SER A 336 -12.10 -17.78 12.93
N GLU A 337 -13.11 -16.98 13.26
CA GLU A 337 -14.31 -16.82 12.44
C GLU A 337 -13.99 -16.05 11.14
N LEU A 338 -13.33 -14.89 11.26
CA LEU A 338 -13.19 -13.94 10.17
C LEU A 338 -12.13 -14.32 9.14
N VAL A 339 -11.08 -15.04 9.53
CA VAL A 339 -10.00 -15.43 8.60
C VAL A 339 -10.49 -16.35 7.49
N THR A 340 -11.63 -17.01 7.68
CA THR A 340 -12.27 -17.90 6.70
C THR A 340 -13.44 -17.25 5.94
N GLN A 341 -13.78 -16.02 6.26
CA GLN A 341 -14.89 -15.28 5.62
C GLN A 341 -14.35 -14.26 4.62
N ALA A 342 -15.18 -13.95 3.62
CA ALA A 342 -14.83 -12.89 2.66
C ALA A 342 -14.83 -11.51 3.32
N GLY A 343 -13.68 -10.82 3.30
CA GLY A 343 -13.43 -9.51 3.86
C GLY A 343 -13.80 -8.33 2.96
N PRO A 344 -13.19 -7.17 3.20
CA PRO A 344 -12.21 -6.90 4.27
C PRO A 344 -12.85 -6.83 5.66
N HIS A 345 -12.11 -7.25 6.66
CA HIS A 345 -12.54 -7.22 8.05
C HIS A 345 -11.67 -6.29 8.87
N LEU A 346 -12.27 -5.58 9.84
CA LEU A 346 -11.54 -4.88 10.90
C LEU A 346 -11.79 -5.55 12.25
N VAL A 347 -10.71 -5.75 13.01
CA VAL A 347 -10.76 -6.06 14.43
C VAL A 347 -9.95 -5.00 15.18
N CYS A 348 -10.59 -4.24 16.06
CA CYS A 348 -9.92 -3.33 16.97
C CYS A 348 -9.88 -3.97 18.37
N ILE A 349 -8.70 -4.13 18.92
CA ILE A 349 -8.53 -4.61 20.28
C ILE A 349 -7.90 -3.53 21.16
N SER A 350 -8.56 -3.23 22.31
CA SER A 350 -7.95 -2.44 23.37
C SER A 350 -6.87 -3.25 24.07
N ILE A 351 -5.66 -2.70 24.13
CA ILE A 351 -4.50 -3.31 24.82
C ILE A 351 -3.90 -2.35 25.84
N SER A 352 -3.19 -2.90 26.82
CA SER A 352 -2.46 -2.09 27.80
C SER A 352 -1.23 -1.42 27.18
N PRO A 353 -0.89 -0.19 27.58
CA PRO A 353 0.40 0.42 27.27
C PRO A 353 1.58 -0.39 27.80
N GLY A 354 2.75 -0.24 27.16
CA GLY A 354 3.98 -0.90 27.55
C GLY A 354 4.45 -1.95 26.54
N SER A 355 5.52 -2.63 26.89
CA SER A 355 6.11 -3.70 26.10
C SER A 355 6.90 -4.67 26.98
N ILE A 356 7.16 -5.88 26.47
CA ILE A 356 7.99 -6.86 27.18
C ILE A 356 9.41 -6.31 27.44
N SER A 357 10.02 -6.74 28.53
CA SER A 357 11.35 -6.25 28.94
C SER A 357 12.48 -6.64 27.98
N ASN A 358 12.41 -7.85 27.42
CA ASN A 358 13.43 -8.40 26.52
C ASN A 358 13.05 -8.21 25.05
N LEU A 359 12.71 -6.98 24.66
CA LEU A 359 12.26 -6.64 23.34
C LEU A 359 13.39 -6.76 22.29
N GLY A 360 13.31 -7.76 21.42
CA GLY A 360 14.25 -8.01 20.34
C GLY A 360 14.19 -6.96 19.23
N ARG A 361 15.11 -7.09 18.28
CA ARG A 361 15.08 -6.41 16.97
C ARG A 361 15.41 -7.42 15.90
N PRO A 362 14.75 -7.40 14.74
CA PRO A 362 15.13 -8.21 13.60
C PRO A 362 16.64 -8.04 13.32
N ARG A 363 17.36 -9.16 13.23
CA ARG A 363 18.79 -9.18 12.88
C ARG A 363 18.98 -9.35 11.37
N VAL A 364 17.95 -9.81 10.69
CA VAL A 364 17.89 -9.92 9.24
C VAL A 364 17.68 -8.52 8.66
N SER A 365 18.35 -8.20 7.56
CA SER A 365 18.21 -6.90 6.93
C SER A 365 16.76 -6.69 6.41
N PRO A 366 16.26 -5.46 6.32
CA PRO A 366 14.94 -5.20 5.74
C PRO A 366 14.79 -5.73 4.32
N ALA A 367 15.87 -5.70 3.53
CA ALA A 367 15.90 -6.24 2.16
C ALA A 367 15.75 -7.77 2.15
N ASP A 368 16.41 -8.48 3.08
CA ASP A 368 16.27 -9.94 3.17
C ASP A 368 14.88 -10.33 3.71
N VAL A 369 14.31 -9.55 4.64
CA VAL A 369 12.92 -9.74 5.09
C VAL A 369 11.96 -9.60 3.91
N ALA A 370 12.11 -8.56 3.09
CA ALA A 370 11.29 -8.35 1.89
C ALA A 370 11.44 -9.51 0.89
N LEU A 371 12.69 -9.97 0.67
CA LEU A 371 12.97 -11.07 -0.24
C LEU A 371 12.33 -12.38 0.23
N ARG A 372 12.56 -12.78 1.49
CA ARG A 372 11.99 -14.04 2.04
C ARG A 372 10.47 -14.02 2.06
N PHE A 373 9.88 -12.84 2.37
CA PHE A 373 8.43 -12.66 2.36
C PHE A 373 7.87 -12.79 0.94
N GLY A 374 8.50 -12.17 -0.07
CA GLY A 374 8.12 -12.34 -1.47
C GLY A 374 8.23 -13.80 -1.95
N VAL A 375 9.29 -14.53 -1.55
CA VAL A 375 9.44 -15.96 -1.84
C VAL A 375 8.33 -16.78 -1.17
N PHE A 376 7.95 -16.46 0.07
CA PHE A 376 6.82 -17.09 0.75
C PHE A 376 5.52 -16.87 -0.03
N LEU A 377 5.20 -15.62 -0.39
CA LEU A 377 4.01 -15.27 -1.15
C LEU A 377 3.93 -16.00 -2.51
N ALA A 378 5.08 -16.21 -3.16
CA ALA A 378 5.12 -16.92 -4.45
C ALA A 378 4.86 -18.44 -4.33
N ARG A 379 5.16 -19.05 -3.18
CA ARG A 379 5.05 -20.51 -2.97
C ARG A 379 3.65 -20.97 -2.54
N THR A 380 2.91 -20.12 -1.88
CA THR A 380 1.70 -20.49 -1.12
C THR A 380 0.41 -20.39 -1.92
N CYS A 381 0.35 -19.62 -3.03
CA CYS A 381 -0.91 -19.44 -3.76
C CYS A 381 -0.72 -19.02 -5.22
N ARG A 382 -1.77 -19.21 -6.03
CA ARG A 382 -1.85 -18.63 -7.38
C ARG A 382 -1.97 -17.10 -7.27
N ALA A 383 -1.33 -16.38 -8.19
CA ALA A 383 -1.57 -14.95 -8.35
C ALA A 383 -3.04 -14.72 -8.76
N VAL A 384 -3.66 -13.68 -8.23
CA VAL A 384 -4.98 -13.23 -8.70
C VAL A 384 -4.79 -12.69 -10.12
N GLU A 385 -5.39 -13.35 -11.11
CA GLU A 385 -5.39 -12.81 -12.48
C GLU A 385 -6.32 -11.59 -12.54
N PRO A 386 -5.89 -10.46 -13.12
CA PRO A 386 -6.78 -9.33 -13.33
C PRO A 386 -7.96 -9.75 -14.21
N ALA A 387 -9.17 -9.37 -13.83
CA ALA A 387 -10.35 -9.65 -14.65
C ALA A 387 -10.15 -9.06 -16.05
N ALA A 388 -10.34 -9.88 -17.09
CA ALA A 388 -10.29 -9.42 -18.45
C ALA A 388 -11.33 -8.32 -18.67
N ALA A 389 -10.98 -7.27 -19.42
CA ALA A 389 -11.92 -6.22 -19.77
C ALA A 389 -13.18 -6.83 -20.40
N LEU A 390 -14.33 -6.57 -19.78
CA LEU A 390 -15.62 -6.95 -20.35
C LEU A 390 -15.76 -6.23 -21.69
N THR A 391 -15.60 -6.95 -22.78
CA THR A 391 -16.02 -6.50 -24.11
C THR A 391 -17.55 -6.34 -24.04
N VAL A 392 -18.01 -5.12 -23.91
CA VAL A 392 -19.43 -4.78 -24.11
C VAL A 392 -19.71 -5.03 -25.58
N SER A 393 -20.25 -6.20 -25.90
CA SER A 393 -20.89 -6.44 -27.18
C SER A 393 -22.06 -5.50 -27.28
N GLN A 394 -21.94 -4.48 -28.12
CA GLN A 394 -23.07 -3.67 -28.58
C GLN A 394 -23.95 -4.58 -29.46
N GLU A 395 -24.90 -5.27 -28.85
CA GLU A 395 -26.12 -5.66 -29.54
C GLU A 395 -27.14 -4.55 -29.29
N MET A 396 -27.27 -3.67 -30.25
CA MET A 396 -28.45 -2.81 -30.36
C MET A 396 -29.56 -3.58 -31.09
N PRO A 397 -30.81 -3.49 -30.60
CA PRO A 397 -31.99 -3.83 -31.40
C PRO A 397 -32.31 -2.79 -32.46
#